data_666ea853b980b6acac8211e5fb86f04d
#
_entry.id   666ea853b980b6acac8211e5fb86f04d
#
_cell.length_a   1.000
_cell.length_b   1.000
_cell.length_c   1.000
_cell.angle_alpha   90.00
_cell.angle_beta   90.00
_cell.angle_gamma   90.00
#
_symmetry.space_group_name_H-M   'P 1'
#
loop_
_entity.id
_entity.type
_entity.pdbx_description
1 polymer ?
#
loop_
_entity_poly.entity_id
_entity_poly.type
_entity_poly.pdbx_seq_one_letter_code
_entity_poly.pdbx_strand_id
1 'polypeptide(L)'
;MNDLYLHAMFGLGGGLGAVLRHWLALKVRHDLPFSTLIVNVVGSLLLGVWIGYLGGPVDIPEDQRRLVFGFCGGFTTFSSFAYQSLELRRERTLVLAAGNILISLALCWFALWLGLTLTR
;
A
#
# COMPACT_ATOMS: atom_id res chain seq x y z
N MET A 1 -19.84 14.58 12.82
CA MET A 1 -19.32 15.05 11.52
C MET A 1 -20.20 14.52 10.41
N ASN A 2 -20.32 15.30 9.34
CA ASN A 2 -21.12 14.93 8.18
C ASN A 2 -20.45 13.78 7.41
N ASP A 3 -21.22 12.79 6.97
CA ASP A 3 -20.72 11.65 6.21
C ASP A 3 -20.02 12.08 4.91
N LEU A 4 -20.53 13.12 4.26
CA LEU A 4 -19.91 13.66 3.06
C LEU A 4 -18.47 14.15 3.32
N TYR A 5 -18.27 14.82 4.45
CA TYR A 5 -16.95 15.29 4.88
C TYR A 5 -15.99 14.10 5.10
N LEU A 6 -16.47 13.05 5.79
CA LEU A 6 -15.65 11.85 6.04
C LEU A 6 -15.28 11.12 4.74
N HIS A 7 -16.20 11.04 3.79
CA HIS A 7 -15.91 10.47 2.47
C HIS A 7 -14.93 11.35 1.69
N ALA A 8 -15.05 12.67 1.81
CA ALA A 8 -14.08 13.59 1.19
C ALA A 8 -12.67 13.42 1.78
N MET A 9 -12.55 13.23 3.09
CA MET A 9 -11.26 12.95 3.74
C MET A 9 -10.64 11.64 3.24
N PHE A 10 -11.44 10.60 3.12
CA PHE A 10 -11.01 9.32 2.55
C PHE A 10 -10.53 9.48 1.11
N GLY A 11 -11.32 10.17 0.27
CA GLY A 11 -10.98 10.45 -1.13
C GLY A 11 -9.73 11.31 -1.28
N LEU A 12 -9.55 12.32 -0.42
CA LEU A 12 -8.36 13.16 -0.39
C LEU A 12 -7.11 12.33 -0.08
N GLY A 13 -7.18 11.50 0.94
CA GLY A 13 -6.10 10.57 1.27
C GLY A 13 -5.76 9.66 0.09
N GLY A 14 -6.78 9.06 -0.53
CA GLY A 14 -6.61 8.21 -1.71
C GLY A 14 -5.94 8.91 -2.87
N GLY A 15 -6.35 10.13 -3.16
CA GLY A 15 -5.73 10.97 -4.20
C GLY A 15 -4.27 11.29 -3.93
N LEU A 16 -3.94 11.69 -2.69
CA LEU A 16 -2.56 11.95 -2.28
C LEU A 16 -1.70 10.69 -2.38
N GLY A 17 -2.21 9.55 -1.93
CA GLY A 17 -1.50 8.27 -2.03
C GLY A 17 -1.24 7.86 -3.48
N ALA A 18 -2.24 8.01 -4.35
CA ALA A 18 -2.11 7.70 -5.78
C ALA A 18 -1.10 8.60 -6.49
N VAL A 19 -1.07 9.89 -6.17
CA VAL A 19 -0.07 10.84 -6.72
C VAL A 19 1.33 10.46 -6.29
N LEU A 20 1.53 10.15 -5.01
CA LEU A 20 2.84 9.72 -4.50
C LEU A 20 3.27 8.39 -5.13
N ARG A 21 2.37 7.44 -5.29
CA ARG A 21 2.64 6.17 -5.99
C ARG A 21 3.13 6.41 -7.42
N HIS A 22 2.44 7.27 -8.15
CA HIS A 22 2.81 7.60 -9.53
C HIS A 22 4.18 8.27 -9.58
N TRP A 23 4.45 9.21 -8.68
CA TRP A 23 5.75 9.87 -8.58
C TRP A 23 6.88 8.86 -8.33
N LEU A 24 6.70 7.93 -7.42
CA LEU A 24 7.68 6.87 -7.16
C LEU A 24 7.88 5.96 -8.37
N ALA A 25 6.82 5.64 -9.11
CA ALA A 25 6.91 4.86 -10.34
C ALA A 25 7.76 5.55 -11.41
N LEU A 26 7.75 6.88 -11.46
CA LEU A 26 8.60 7.67 -12.36
C LEU A 26 10.06 7.70 -11.90
N LYS A 27 10.31 7.64 -10.60
CA LYS A 27 11.68 7.70 -10.03
C LYS A 27 12.35 6.33 -10.00
N VAL A 28 11.61 5.27 -9.72
CA VAL A 28 12.12 3.89 -9.63
C VAL A 28 11.79 3.16 -10.92
N ARG A 29 12.61 3.37 -11.95
CA ARG A 29 12.46 2.66 -13.22
C ARG A 29 13.40 1.47 -13.26
N HIS A 30 12.83 0.29 -13.48
CA HIS A 30 13.58 -0.96 -13.61
C HIS A 30 12.80 -1.94 -14.48
N ASP A 31 13.49 -2.90 -15.09
CA ASP A 31 12.86 -3.98 -15.87
C ASP A 31 11.97 -4.89 -15.01
N LEU A 32 12.26 -4.98 -13.73
CA LEU A 32 11.46 -5.70 -12.75
C LEU A 32 10.52 -4.73 -11.99
N PRO A 33 9.41 -5.21 -11.43
CA PRO A 33 8.38 -4.34 -10.83
C PRO A 33 8.74 -3.84 -9.41
N PHE A 34 9.92 -3.23 -9.25
CA PHE A 34 10.38 -2.79 -7.93
C PHE A 34 9.57 -1.62 -7.37
N SER A 35 9.12 -0.67 -8.21
CA SER A 35 8.31 0.45 -7.71
C SER A 35 6.99 -0.04 -7.09
N THR A 36 6.34 -1.00 -7.73
CA THR A 36 5.10 -1.61 -7.23
C THR A 36 5.35 -2.38 -5.93
N LEU A 37 6.44 -3.13 -5.87
CA LEU A 37 6.83 -3.84 -4.65
C LEU A 37 7.07 -2.87 -3.49
N ILE A 38 7.82 -1.79 -3.73
CA ILE A 38 8.14 -0.77 -2.72
C ILE A 38 6.85 -0.13 -2.18
N VAL A 39 5.95 0.34 -3.05
CA VAL A 39 4.72 1.01 -2.59
C VAL A 39 3.81 0.05 -1.81
N ASN A 40 3.72 -1.20 -2.23
CA ASN A 40 2.89 -2.19 -1.55
C ASN A 40 3.48 -2.60 -0.19
N VAL A 41 4.78 -2.78 -0.09
CA VAL A 41 5.46 -3.11 1.18
C VAL A 41 5.40 -1.93 2.14
N VAL A 42 5.75 -0.72 1.68
CA VAL A 42 5.71 0.49 2.51
C VAL A 42 4.27 0.81 2.94
N GLY A 43 3.32 0.70 2.02
CA GLY A 43 1.90 0.91 2.32
C GLY A 43 1.36 -0.10 3.33
N SER A 44 1.77 -1.37 3.22
CA SER A 44 1.41 -2.41 4.19
C SER A 44 2.00 -2.14 5.57
N LEU A 45 3.25 -1.67 5.63
CA LEU A 45 3.88 -1.27 6.88
C LEU A 45 3.15 -0.09 7.53
N LEU A 46 2.86 0.95 6.76
CA LEU A 46 2.11 2.12 7.24
C LEU A 46 0.72 1.74 7.74
N LEU A 47 0.04 0.85 7.02
CA LEU A 47 -1.27 0.36 7.43
C LEU A 47 -1.18 -0.43 8.74
N GLY A 48 -0.18 -1.29 8.89
CA GLY A 48 0.06 -2.03 10.12
C GLY A 48 0.35 -1.12 11.32
N VAL A 49 1.22 -0.14 11.13
CA VAL A 49 1.51 0.90 12.14
C VAL A 49 0.24 1.65 12.53
N TRP A 50 -0.55 2.05 11.56
CA TRP A 50 -1.77 2.82 11.78
C TRP A 50 -2.84 2.00 12.54
N ILE A 51 -3.07 0.76 12.13
CA ILE A 51 -4.02 -0.13 12.81
C ILE A 51 -3.58 -0.40 14.25
N GLY A 52 -2.30 -0.68 14.46
CA GLY A 52 -1.76 -0.88 15.80
C GLY A 52 -1.90 0.36 16.68
N TYR A 53 -1.67 1.53 16.11
CA TYR A 53 -1.81 2.81 16.81
C TYR A 53 -3.27 3.11 17.17
N LEU A 54 -4.21 2.78 16.27
CA LEU A 54 -5.65 2.94 16.53
C LEU A 54 -6.16 2.03 17.67
N GLY A 55 -5.52 0.90 17.89
CA GLY A 55 -5.83 0.01 19.01
C GLY A 55 -5.29 0.47 20.36
N GLY A 56 -4.51 1.57 20.38
CA GLY A 56 -3.90 2.12 21.58
C GLY A 56 -4.83 3.08 22.34
N PRO A 57 -4.30 3.71 23.41
CA PRO A 57 -5.10 4.58 24.29
C PRO A 57 -5.40 5.96 23.69
N VAL A 58 -4.85 6.28 22.54
CA VAL A 58 -5.04 7.61 21.91
C VAL A 58 -6.32 7.62 21.10
N ASP A 59 -7.20 8.57 21.43
CA ASP A 59 -8.42 8.78 20.64
C ASP A 59 -8.08 9.64 19.41
N ILE A 60 -8.20 9.03 18.24
CA ILE A 60 -7.88 9.67 16.96
C ILE A 60 -9.20 10.07 16.29
N PRO A 61 -9.35 11.33 15.87
CA PRO A 61 -10.53 11.80 15.16
C PRO A 61 -10.84 10.98 13.91
N GLU A 62 -12.13 10.78 13.63
CA GLU A 62 -12.58 9.93 12.51
C GLU A 62 -12.11 10.44 11.15
N ASP A 63 -12.04 11.76 10.96
CA ASP A 63 -11.54 12.36 9.72
C ASP A 63 -10.07 12.02 9.46
N GLN A 64 -9.24 12.02 10.50
CA GLN A 64 -7.85 11.61 10.39
C GLN A 64 -7.73 10.11 10.09
N ARG A 65 -8.58 9.29 10.70
CA ARG A 65 -8.64 7.85 10.39
C ARG A 65 -8.92 7.61 8.92
N ARG A 66 -9.95 8.29 8.40
CA ARG A 66 -10.34 8.19 7.00
C ARG A 66 -9.25 8.65 6.04
N LEU A 67 -8.60 9.78 6.37
CA LEU A 67 -7.51 10.32 5.56
C LEU A 67 -6.37 9.29 5.39
N VAL A 68 -5.92 8.69 6.50
CA VAL A 68 -4.79 7.75 6.48
C VAL A 68 -5.17 6.43 5.81
N PHE A 69 -6.36 5.89 6.07
CA PHE A 69 -6.82 4.69 5.37
C PHE A 69 -6.95 4.94 3.86
N GLY A 70 -7.48 6.09 3.47
CA GLY A 70 -7.54 6.48 2.06
C GLY A 70 -6.15 6.60 1.45
N PHE A 71 -5.20 7.21 2.15
CA PHE A 71 -3.82 7.33 1.69
C PHE A 71 -3.19 5.96 1.45
N CYS A 72 -3.27 5.04 2.41
CA CYS A 72 -2.73 3.69 2.25
C CYS A 72 -3.38 2.97 1.07
N GLY A 73 -4.70 3.09 0.92
CA GLY A 73 -5.44 2.50 -0.19
C GLY A 73 -5.04 3.05 -1.56
N GLY A 74 -4.83 4.35 -1.68
CA GLY A 74 -4.40 4.98 -2.93
C GLY A 74 -2.91 4.78 -3.22
N PHE A 75 -2.10 4.68 -2.19
CA PHE A 75 -0.65 4.46 -2.32
C PHE A 75 -0.31 3.04 -2.76
N THR A 76 -1.05 2.04 -2.28
CA THR A 76 -0.87 0.64 -2.68
C THR A 76 -1.64 0.32 -3.95
N THR A 77 -1.25 -0.77 -4.64
CA THR A 77 -1.94 -1.18 -5.87
C THR A 77 -1.91 -2.69 -6.06
N PHE A 78 -3.08 -3.29 -6.18
CA PHE A 78 -3.23 -4.68 -6.60
C PHE A 78 -3.22 -4.82 -8.12
N SER A 79 -3.84 -3.90 -8.84
CA SER A 79 -3.98 -3.96 -10.30
C SER A 79 -2.62 -3.92 -11.01
N SER A 80 -1.72 -3.04 -10.60
CA SER A 80 -0.37 -2.98 -11.16
C SER A 80 0.43 -4.25 -10.83
N PHE A 81 0.29 -4.76 -9.62
CA PHE A 81 0.92 -6.01 -9.19
C PHE A 81 0.44 -7.20 -10.05
N ALA A 82 -0.87 -7.33 -10.26
CA ALA A 82 -1.44 -8.40 -11.07
C ALA A 82 -1.01 -8.29 -12.54
N TYR A 83 -1.06 -7.09 -13.09
CA TYR A 83 -0.65 -6.85 -14.47
C TYR A 83 0.83 -7.17 -14.68
N GLN A 84 1.70 -6.70 -13.81
CA GLN A 84 3.15 -6.92 -13.91
C GLN A 84 3.52 -8.38 -13.70
N SER A 85 2.81 -9.10 -12.84
CA SER A 85 3.01 -10.54 -12.66
C SER A 85 2.65 -11.32 -13.92
N LEU A 86 1.54 -10.95 -14.58
CA LEU A 86 1.14 -11.52 -15.85
C LEU A 86 2.16 -11.21 -16.96
N GLU A 87 2.65 -9.97 -16.98
CA GLU A 87 3.64 -9.52 -17.95
C GLU A 87 4.98 -10.27 -17.79
N LEU A 88 5.45 -10.51 -16.57
CA LEU A 88 6.63 -11.33 -16.29
C LEU A 88 6.47 -12.76 -16.81
N ARG A 89 5.27 -13.33 -16.66
CA ARG A 89 4.98 -14.66 -17.21
C ARG A 89 5.05 -14.67 -18.74
N ARG A 90 4.48 -13.65 -19.39
CA ARG A 90 4.39 -13.58 -20.85
C ARG A 90 5.71 -13.23 -21.52
N GLU A 91 6.45 -12.27 -20.97
CA GLU A 91 7.67 -11.72 -21.60
C GLU A 91 8.96 -12.34 -21.06
N ARG A 92 8.92 -12.95 -19.89
CA ARG A 92 10.08 -13.55 -19.23
C ARG A 92 9.83 -15.04 -18.94
N THR A 93 9.62 -15.38 -17.66
CA THR A 93 9.44 -16.77 -17.25
C THR A 93 8.32 -16.89 -16.21
N LEU A 94 7.76 -18.10 -16.13
CA LEU A 94 6.80 -18.46 -15.07
C LEU A 94 7.47 -18.38 -13.68
N VAL A 95 8.75 -18.69 -13.58
CA VAL A 95 9.50 -18.63 -12.32
C VAL A 95 9.59 -17.20 -11.80
N LEU A 96 9.89 -16.21 -12.67
CA LEU A 96 9.92 -14.80 -12.27
C LEU A 96 8.53 -14.29 -11.86
N ALA A 97 7.48 -14.69 -12.59
CA ALA A 97 6.11 -14.32 -12.23
C ALA A 97 5.70 -14.90 -10.86
N ALA A 98 5.93 -16.18 -10.64
CA ALA A 98 5.66 -16.84 -9.36
C ALA A 98 6.50 -16.24 -8.23
N GLY A 99 7.77 -15.95 -8.47
CA GLY A 99 8.66 -15.29 -7.53
C GLY A 99 8.14 -13.91 -7.13
N ASN A 100 7.72 -13.10 -8.10
CA ASN A 100 7.14 -11.78 -7.83
C ASN A 100 5.88 -11.88 -6.94
N ILE A 101 4.99 -12.82 -7.25
CA ILE A 101 3.77 -13.04 -6.47
C ILE A 101 4.12 -13.45 -5.03
N LEU A 102 4.94 -14.47 -4.86
CA LEU A 102 5.26 -15.02 -3.54
C LEU A 102 6.05 -14.04 -2.69
N ILE A 103 7.07 -13.38 -3.25
CA ILE A 103 7.89 -12.39 -2.54
C ILE A 103 7.04 -11.19 -2.16
N SER A 104 6.21 -10.67 -3.06
CA SER A 104 5.35 -9.53 -2.79
C SER A 104 4.36 -9.83 -1.65
N LEU A 105 3.70 -10.98 -1.69
CA LEU A 105 2.78 -11.39 -0.64
C LEU A 105 3.50 -11.57 0.71
N ALA A 106 4.64 -12.25 0.71
CA ALA A 106 5.41 -12.48 1.93
C ALA A 106 5.91 -11.19 2.57
N LEU A 107 6.47 -10.29 1.77
CA LEU A 107 6.99 -9.01 2.26
C LEU A 107 5.87 -8.07 2.73
N CYS A 108 4.75 -8.01 2.02
CA CYS A 108 3.60 -7.20 2.44
C CYS A 108 3.00 -7.73 3.74
N TRP A 109 2.83 -9.04 3.85
CA TRP A 109 2.35 -9.67 5.08
C TRP A 109 3.28 -9.40 6.26
N PHE A 110 4.59 -9.59 6.07
CA PHE A 110 5.60 -9.32 7.08
C PHE A 110 5.60 -7.84 7.50
N ALA A 111 5.51 -6.92 6.52
CA ALA A 111 5.48 -5.48 6.78
C ALA A 111 4.24 -5.09 7.61
N LEU A 112 3.08 -5.64 7.27
CA LEU A 112 1.83 -5.42 8.02
C LEU A 112 1.98 -5.92 9.46
N TRP A 113 2.46 -7.16 9.62
CA TRP A 113 2.69 -7.76 10.93
C TRP A 113 3.69 -6.95 11.76
N LEU A 114 4.80 -6.53 11.15
CA LEU A 114 5.81 -5.72 11.81
C LEU A 114 5.23 -4.38 12.29
N GLY A 115 4.48 -3.70 11.43
CA GLY A 115 3.81 -2.45 11.78
C GLY A 115 2.86 -2.60 12.97
N LEU A 116 2.07 -3.67 12.97
CA LEU A 116 1.18 -3.99 14.08
C LEU A 116 1.93 -4.24 15.40
N THR A 117 3.03 -4.98 15.34
CA THR A 117 3.80 -5.32 16.55
C THR A 117 4.57 -4.14 17.12
N LEU A 118 5.06 -3.23 16.26
CA LEU A 118 5.81 -2.04 16.70
C LEU A 118 4.94 -1.02 17.44
N THR A 119 3.63 -1.05 17.22
CA THR A 119 2.68 -0.05 17.74
C THR A 119 1.68 -0.59 18.76
N ARG A 120 1.76 -1.85 19.09
CA ARG A 120 0.95 -2.47 20.15
C ARG A 120 1.53 -2.27 21.53
#